data_2385919e8ad07849004ce26eef23899d
#
_entry.id   2385919e8ad07849004ce26eef23899d
#
_cell.length_a   1.000
_cell.length_b   1.000
_cell.length_c   1.000
_cell.angle_alpha   90.00
_cell.angle_beta   90.00
_cell.angle_gamma   90.00
#
_symmetry.space_group_name_H-M   'P 1'
#
loop_
_entity.id
_entity.type
_entity.pdbx_description
1 polymer ?
#
loop_
_entity_poly.entity_id
_entity_poly.type
_entity_poly.pdbx_seq_one_letter_code
_entity_poly.pdbx_strand_id
1 'polypeptide(L)'
;MPRFFQLPMHTYARPDYGVPTMNYDEMLAKVSTASGFIAALDQSGGSTPKALKGYGIEEDAYTTEEEMFGLIHNMRARIITAPSFSGEKVLGAILFERTMDGEAGGKPVPTALQDRGVVPFLKVDKGLEDEADGVQMMKPMPNLDALLQRAKAKGVFGTKKRSVINQASPSGIAAIVKQQFDVAEHILAAGLMPIIEPEVSIKSVDRAHSDIILRDEILKALDNVSADHKVMLKLSIPADAGTFDALINHPRVLRVVALSGGYARPEACAELAKNKGMIASFSRALLEDLRHQMTAEEFDAALASAIDEIHAASAT
;
A
#
# COMPACT_ATOMS: atom_id res chain seq x y z
N MET A 1 16.13 59.95 -14.83
CA MET A 1 16.48 58.53 -14.78
C MET A 1 16.05 57.99 -13.45
N PRO A 2 15.05 57.14 -13.34
CA PRO A 2 14.63 56.55 -12.08
C PRO A 2 15.53 55.35 -11.74
N ARG A 3 16.03 55.29 -10.51
CA ARG A 3 16.79 54.18 -9.95
C ARG A 3 15.84 53.02 -9.63
N PHE A 4 16.02 51.89 -10.30
CA PHE A 4 15.37 50.64 -9.94
C PHE A 4 16.02 50.10 -8.63
N PHE A 5 15.20 50.04 -7.60
CA PHE A 5 15.54 49.28 -6.36
C PHE A 5 15.43 47.80 -6.68
N GLN A 6 16.56 47.10 -6.70
CA GLN A 6 16.61 45.64 -6.72
C GLN A 6 16.35 45.13 -5.29
N LEU A 7 15.19 44.50 -5.09
CA LEU A 7 14.90 43.75 -3.87
C LEU A 7 15.82 42.50 -3.82
N PRO A 8 16.40 42.16 -2.67
CA PRO A 8 17.22 40.96 -2.55
C PRO A 8 16.34 39.71 -2.75
N MET A 9 16.70 38.85 -3.70
CA MET A 9 16.16 37.50 -3.79
C MET A 9 16.53 36.73 -2.53
N HIS A 10 15.56 36.53 -1.65
CA HIS A 10 15.68 35.55 -0.59
C HIS A 10 15.79 34.17 -1.25
N THR A 11 16.98 33.65 -1.33
CA THR A 11 17.23 32.23 -1.57
C THR A 11 16.68 31.48 -0.34
N TYR A 12 15.45 30.97 -0.44
CA TYR A 12 15.00 29.93 0.46
C TYR A 12 15.94 28.76 0.29
N ALA A 13 16.85 28.57 1.24
CA ALA A 13 17.60 27.34 1.37
C ALA A 13 16.57 26.20 1.47
N ARG A 14 16.57 25.28 0.49
CA ARG A 14 15.80 24.03 0.61
C ARG A 14 16.30 23.37 1.89
N PRO A 15 15.39 22.93 2.79
CA PRO A 15 15.81 22.10 3.90
C PRO A 15 16.57 20.91 3.30
N ASP A 16 17.75 20.64 3.81
CA ASP A 16 18.59 19.49 3.46
C ASP A 16 17.86 18.24 4.02
N TYR A 17 16.86 17.76 3.29
CA TYR A 17 16.25 16.45 3.53
C TYR A 17 17.31 15.45 3.07
N GLY A 18 18.10 14.95 4.02
CA GLY A 18 19.23 14.08 3.79
C GLY A 18 19.02 13.09 2.64
N VAL A 19 20.09 12.78 1.94
CA VAL A 19 20.12 11.83 0.82
C VAL A 19 19.28 10.60 1.19
N PRO A 20 18.34 10.13 0.34
CA PRO A 20 17.58 8.90 0.60
C PRO A 20 18.54 7.79 1.02
N THR A 21 18.28 7.15 2.15
CA THR A 21 19.16 6.11 2.70
C THR A 21 19.18 4.84 1.86
N MET A 22 18.18 4.66 0.97
CA MET A 22 18.11 3.59 -0.03
C MET A 22 17.86 4.18 -1.43
N ASN A 23 18.65 3.79 -2.42
CA ASN A 23 18.37 4.09 -3.83
C ASN A 23 17.31 3.14 -4.41
N TYR A 24 16.86 3.42 -5.66
CA TYR A 24 15.81 2.63 -6.31
C TYR A 24 16.19 1.14 -6.46
N ASP A 25 17.42 0.84 -6.84
CA ASP A 25 17.87 -0.54 -7.07
C ASP A 25 17.97 -1.34 -5.76
N GLU A 26 18.38 -0.71 -4.67
CA GLU A 26 18.38 -1.32 -3.33
C GLU A 26 16.94 -1.62 -2.87
N MET A 27 16.01 -0.68 -3.08
CA MET A 27 14.60 -0.90 -2.78
C MET A 27 13.99 -2.00 -3.64
N LEU A 28 14.32 -2.02 -4.95
CA LEU A 28 13.88 -3.05 -5.89
C LEU A 28 14.38 -4.44 -5.47
N ALA A 29 15.66 -4.58 -5.18
CA ALA A 29 16.26 -5.84 -4.74
C ALA A 29 15.59 -6.35 -3.46
N LYS A 30 15.40 -5.44 -2.47
CA LYS A 30 14.76 -5.78 -1.20
C LYS A 30 13.33 -6.29 -1.39
N VAL A 31 12.49 -5.56 -2.12
CA VAL A 31 11.08 -5.95 -2.33
C VAL A 31 10.98 -7.22 -3.16
N SER A 32 11.91 -7.45 -4.09
CA SER A 32 11.91 -8.60 -4.99
C SER A 32 12.15 -9.93 -4.26
N THR A 33 13.14 -9.99 -3.36
CA THR A 33 13.66 -11.27 -2.87
C THR A 33 13.71 -11.42 -1.36
N ALA A 34 13.68 -10.33 -0.58
CA ALA A 34 13.81 -10.44 0.85
C ALA A 34 12.59 -11.13 1.51
N SER A 35 12.83 -11.84 2.60
CA SER A 35 11.78 -12.38 3.46
C SER A 35 11.11 -11.25 4.24
N GLY A 36 9.78 -11.24 4.29
CA GLY A 36 9.02 -10.23 5.01
C GLY A 36 7.69 -9.92 4.34
N PHE A 37 7.06 -8.82 4.75
CA PHE A 37 5.75 -8.41 4.27
C PHE A 37 5.67 -6.89 4.03
N ILE A 38 4.58 -6.40 3.43
CA ILE A 38 4.34 -4.96 3.20
C ILE A 38 3.21 -4.49 4.11
N ALA A 39 3.49 -3.58 5.02
CA ALA A 39 2.48 -2.98 5.90
C ALA A 39 1.56 -2.05 5.09
N ALA A 40 0.24 -2.15 5.26
CA ALA A 40 -0.71 -1.24 4.62
C ALA A 40 -1.21 -0.20 5.63
N LEU A 41 -0.60 0.99 5.59
CA LEU A 41 -0.91 2.14 6.45
C LEU A 41 -1.67 3.25 5.68
N ASP A 42 -2.45 2.85 4.66
CA ASP A 42 -3.10 3.74 3.70
C ASP A 42 -4.62 3.85 3.86
N GLN A 43 -5.15 3.56 5.06
CA GLN A 43 -6.57 3.72 5.36
C GLN A 43 -7.03 5.14 4.97
N SER A 44 -8.15 5.22 4.25
CA SER A 44 -8.68 6.49 3.74
C SER A 44 -10.20 6.43 3.60
N GLY A 45 -10.86 7.59 3.48
CA GLY A 45 -12.30 7.67 3.39
C GLY A 45 -12.99 6.90 4.53
N GLY A 46 -13.99 6.11 4.24
CA GLY A 46 -14.76 5.36 5.25
C GLY A 46 -14.00 4.31 6.05
N SER A 47 -12.76 3.98 5.67
CA SER A 47 -11.91 3.08 6.46
C SER A 47 -11.15 3.78 7.58
N THR A 48 -11.00 5.12 7.53
CA THR A 48 -10.30 5.89 8.56
C THR A 48 -11.04 5.89 9.92
N PRO A 49 -12.33 6.22 9.99
CA PRO A 49 -13.09 6.12 11.26
C PRO A 49 -13.05 4.70 11.86
N LYS A 50 -13.18 3.67 11.01
CA LYS A 50 -13.13 2.27 11.48
C LYS A 50 -11.75 1.90 12.04
N ALA A 51 -10.67 2.40 11.46
CA ALA A 51 -9.32 2.17 11.96
C ALA A 51 -9.09 2.88 13.30
N LEU A 52 -9.53 4.14 13.42
CA LEU A 52 -9.46 4.91 14.67
C LEU A 52 -10.27 4.26 15.79
N LYS A 53 -11.50 3.83 15.51
CA LYS A 53 -12.34 3.11 16.47
C LYS A 53 -11.68 1.81 16.94
N GLY A 54 -11.14 1.01 16.02
CA GLY A 54 -10.35 -0.19 16.36
C GLY A 54 -9.11 0.12 17.20
N TYR A 55 -8.53 1.30 17.03
CA TYR A 55 -7.40 1.79 17.80
C TYR A 55 -7.82 2.36 19.18
N GLY A 56 -9.14 2.46 19.46
CA GLY A 56 -9.69 2.99 20.72
C GLY A 56 -9.89 4.49 20.72
N ILE A 57 -10.05 5.11 19.55
CA ILE A 57 -10.43 6.52 19.37
C ILE A 57 -11.83 6.53 18.77
N GLU A 58 -12.83 6.89 19.57
CA GLU A 58 -14.23 6.94 19.16
C GLU A 58 -14.52 8.16 18.27
N GLU A 59 -15.66 8.15 17.56
CA GLU A 59 -16.00 9.20 16.60
C GLU A 59 -16.28 10.57 17.22
N ASP A 60 -16.57 10.63 18.52
CA ASP A 60 -16.74 11.85 19.28
C ASP A 60 -15.42 12.53 19.68
N ALA A 61 -14.27 11.87 19.45
CA ALA A 61 -12.94 12.42 19.71
C ALA A 61 -12.48 13.44 18.65
N TYR A 62 -13.23 13.62 17.56
CA TYR A 62 -12.94 14.59 16.51
C TYR A 62 -14.23 15.14 15.90
N THR A 63 -14.20 16.40 15.46
CA THR A 63 -15.37 17.10 14.89
C THR A 63 -15.16 17.46 13.42
N THR A 64 -13.90 17.48 12.97
CA THR A 64 -13.54 17.83 11.59
C THR A 64 -12.75 16.71 10.92
N GLU A 65 -12.77 16.71 9.60
CA GLU A 65 -11.96 15.79 8.79
C GLU A 65 -10.46 16.01 9.05
N GLU A 66 -10.03 17.25 9.29
CA GLU A 66 -8.63 17.59 9.59
C GLU A 66 -8.17 16.97 10.92
N GLU A 67 -9.00 17.05 11.96
CA GLU A 67 -8.74 16.41 13.26
C GLU A 67 -8.66 14.90 13.12
N MET A 68 -9.60 14.30 12.40
CA MET A 68 -9.59 12.86 12.10
C MET A 68 -8.29 12.43 11.39
N PHE A 69 -7.85 13.20 10.39
CA PHE A 69 -6.59 12.90 9.70
C PHE A 69 -5.36 13.14 10.56
N GLY A 70 -5.39 14.08 11.48
CA GLY A 70 -4.35 14.27 12.50
C GLY A 70 -4.22 13.04 13.39
N LEU A 71 -5.33 12.51 13.89
CA LEU A 71 -5.35 11.33 14.76
C LEU A 71 -4.85 10.06 14.04
N ILE A 72 -5.31 9.81 12.81
CA ILE A 72 -4.83 8.65 12.05
C ILE A 72 -3.35 8.80 11.67
N HIS A 73 -2.88 10.01 11.39
CA HIS A 73 -1.46 10.27 11.14
C HIS A 73 -0.62 9.98 12.40
N ASN A 74 -1.05 10.42 13.57
CA ASN A 74 -0.37 10.14 14.84
C ASN A 74 -0.28 8.64 15.11
N MET A 75 -1.35 7.88 14.86
CA MET A 75 -1.32 6.42 14.96
C MET A 75 -0.25 5.81 14.03
N ARG A 76 -0.22 6.25 12.77
CA ARG A 76 0.77 5.77 11.78
C ARG A 76 2.19 6.16 12.15
N ALA A 77 2.40 7.38 12.59
CA ALA A 77 3.72 7.85 13.04
C ALA A 77 4.22 7.02 14.23
N ARG A 78 3.32 6.67 15.18
CA ARG A 78 3.65 5.79 16.30
C ARG A 78 4.07 4.39 15.83
N ILE A 79 3.38 3.83 14.84
CA ILE A 79 3.76 2.53 14.23
C ILE A 79 5.13 2.64 13.57
N ILE A 80 5.33 3.65 12.72
CA ILE A 80 6.56 3.84 11.94
C ILE A 80 7.78 4.02 12.85
N THR A 81 7.61 4.67 14.01
CA THR A 81 8.68 4.93 14.96
C THR A 81 8.89 3.84 16.02
N ALA A 82 7.98 2.87 16.12
CA ALA A 82 8.10 1.78 17.07
C ALA A 82 9.36 0.93 16.80
N PRO A 83 10.12 0.51 17.83
CA PRO A 83 11.35 -0.27 17.66
C PRO A 83 11.19 -1.52 16.79
N SER A 84 10.11 -2.27 16.96
CA SER A 84 9.81 -3.51 16.22
C SER A 84 9.50 -3.28 14.73
N PHE A 85 9.11 -2.06 14.31
CA PHE A 85 8.78 -1.74 12.93
C PHE A 85 10.05 -1.44 12.13
N SER A 86 10.74 -2.48 11.69
CA SER A 86 12.01 -2.38 10.98
C SER A 86 12.04 -3.22 9.71
N GLY A 87 12.96 -2.87 8.80
CA GLY A 87 13.16 -3.55 7.53
C GLY A 87 13.67 -4.99 7.62
N GLU A 88 13.87 -5.53 8.81
CA GLU A 88 14.20 -6.95 8.99
C GLU A 88 13.02 -7.87 8.65
N LYS A 89 11.78 -7.44 8.97
CA LYS A 89 10.54 -8.19 8.74
C LYS A 89 9.53 -7.41 7.92
N VAL A 90 9.54 -6.08 7.98
CA VAL A 90 8.65 -5.18 7.22
C VAL A 90 9.40 -4.64 6.00
N LEU A 91 9.20 -5.25 4.84
CA LEU A 91 9.89 -4.86 3.60
C LEU A 91 9.49 -3.47 3.11
N GLY A 92 8.23 -3.11 3.29
CA GLY A 92 7.70 -1.84 2.83
C GLY A 92 6.46 -1.41 3.58
N ALA A 93 6.07 -0.16 3.39
CA ALA A 93 4.85 0.42 3.95
C ALA A 93 4.10 1.23 2.89
N ILE A 94 2.80 0.96 2.72
CA ILE A 94 1.93 1.73 1.83
C ILE A 94 1.35 2.89 2.64
N LEU A 95 1.59 4.11 2.17
CA LEU A 95 1.21 5.35 2.82
C LEU A 95 -0.03 5.97 2.16
N PHE A 96 -0.84 6.67 2.93
CA PHE A 96 -1.79 7.64 2.44
C PHE A 96 -1.08 8.96 2.13
N GLU A 97 -1.61 9.77 1.17
CA GLU A 97 -0.97 11.00 0.69
C GLU A 97 -0.60 11.97 1.82
N ARG A 98 -1.53 12.29 2.73
CA ARG A 98 -1.27 13.19 3.88
C ARG A 98 -0.20 12.64 4.82
N THR A 99 -0.10 11.31 4.95
CA THR A 99 0.95 10.67 5.76
C THR A 99 2.31 10.76 5.09
N MET A 100 2.38 10.57 3.77
CA MET A 100 3.62 10.78 3.00
C MET A 100 4.14 12.22 3.15
N ASP A 101 3.23 13.20 3.19
CA ASP A 101 3.58 14.62 3.32
C ASP A 101 3.91 15.04 4.75
N GLY A 102 3.56 14.21 5.75
CA GLY A 102 3.79 14.46 7.16
C GLY A 102 5.16 13.98 7.67
N GLU A 103 5.31 14.01 8.99
CA GLU A 103 6.53 13.62 9.70
C GLU A 103 6.27 12.49 10.70
N ALA A 104 7.30 11.69 10.95
CA ALA A 104 7.36 10.69 12.00
C ALA A 104 8.73 10.74 12.68
N GLY A 105 8.76 10.89 14.01
CA GLY A 105 10.01 11.01 14.77
C GLY A 105 10.87 12.21 14.36
N GLY A 106 10.24 13.32 13.95
CA GLY A 106 10.94 14.55 13.53
C GLY A 106 11.60 14.47 12.14
N LYS A 107 11.23 13.50 11.34
CA LYS A 107 11.70 13.33 9.96
C LYS A 107 10.52 13.18 8.99
N PRO A 108 10.65 13.57 7.70
CA PRO A 108 9.68 13.23 6.67
C PRO A 108 9.39 11.73 6.68
N VAL A 109 8.11 11.34 6.59
CA VAL A 109 7.71 9.92 6.72
C VAL A 109 8.45 8.98 5.76
N PRO A 110 8.65 9.29 4.45
CA PRO A 110 9.42 8.40 3.59
C PRO A 110 10.88 8.22 4.04
N THR A 111 11.52 9.27 4.54
CA THR A 111 12.88 9.21 5.11
C THR A 111 12.91 8.38 6.38
N ALA A 112 11.96 8.60 7.30
CA ALA A 112 11.86 7.82 8.55
C ALA A 112 11.70 6.31 8.28
N LEU A 113 10.97 5.92 7.24
CA LEU A 113 10.85 4.53 6.79
C LEU A 113 12.17 4.00 6.24
N GLN A 114 12.81 4.73 5.33
CA GLN A 114 14.06 4.30 4.70
C GLN A 114 15.20 4.16 5.72
N ASP A 115 15.32 5.06 6.71
CA ASP A 115 16.29 4.98 7.80
C ASP A 115 16.16 3.67 8.59
N ARG A 116 14.97 3.09 8.59
CA ARG A 116 14.66 1.80 9.23
C ARG A 116 14.71 0.61 8.27
N GLY A 117 15.12 0.84 7.03
CA GLY A 117 15.18 -0.16 5.97
C GLY A 117 13.81 -0.56 5.41
N VAL A 118 12.77 0.24 5.58
CA VAL A 118 11.41 -0.01 5.09
C VAL A 118 11.16 0.79 3.82
N VAL A 119 10.75 0.11 2.74
CA VAL A 119 10.52 0.72 1.43
C VAL A 119 9.18 1.47 1.40
N PRO A 120 9.14 2.78 1.10
CA PRO A 120 7.90 3.55 1.07
C PRO A 120 7.14 3.36 -0.25
N PHE A 121 5.83 3.10 -0.15
CA PHE A 121 4.87 3.12 -1.25
C PHE A 121 3.77 4.15 -0.98
N LEU A 122 3.10 4.62 -2.02
CA LEU A 122 2.02 5.60 -1.93
C LEU A 122 0.71 5.08 -2.52
N LYS A 123 -0.40 5.18 -1.79
CA LYS A 123 -1.75 5.02 -2.35
C LYS A 123 -2.09 6.22 -3.21
N VAL A 124 -2.43 5.99 -4.50
CA VAL A 124 -2.73 7.06 -5.47
C VAL A 124 -4.20 7.12 -5.88
N ASP A 125 -4.98 6.05 -5.72
CA ASP A 125 -6.40 6.07 -6.06
C ASP A 125 -7.19 7.07 -5.19
N LYS A 126 -8.27 7.61 -5.73
CA LYS A 126 -9.15 8.60 -5.08
C LYS A 126 -10.47 7.98 -4.61
N GLY A 127 -10.50 6.68 -4.40
CA GLY A 127 -11.68 5.92 -4.02
C GLY A 127 -12.34 5.23 -5.21
N LEU A 128 -13.52 4.69 -4.98
CA LEU A 128 -14.24 3.84 -5.93
C LEU A 128 -15.46 4.57 -6.48
N GLU A 129 -15.79 4.29 -7.74
CA GLU A 129 -17.07 4.59 -8.34
C GLU A 129 -18.16 3.69 -7.74
N ASP A 130 -19.42 4.00 -8.05
CA ASP A 130 -20.54 3.14 -7.72
C ASP A 130 -20.41 1.77 -8.43
N GLU A 131 -21.02 0.74 -7.84
CA GLU A 131 -20.96 -0.60 -8.41
C GLU A 131 -21.72 -0.66 -9.73
N ALA A 132 -21.05 -1.18 -10.77
CA ALA A 132 -21.64 -1.49 -12.06
C ALA A 132 -21.02 -2.78 -12.59
N ASP A 133 -21.83 -3.63 -13.21
CA ASP A 133 -21.39 -4.93 -13.77
C ASP A 133 -20.62 -5.80 -12.75
N GLY A 134 -21.09 -5.80 -11.50
CA GLY A 134 -20.48 -6.59 -10.42
C GLY A 134 -19.10 -6.10 -9.93
N VAL A 135 -18.68 -4.90 -10.33
CA VAL A 135 -17.37 -4.33 -9.97
C VAL A 135 -17.46 -2.86 -9.60
N GLN A 136 -16.47 -2.36 -8.88
CA GLN A 136 -16.27 -0.94 -8.61
C GLN A 136 -14.92 -0.47 -9.18
N MET A 137 -14.98 0.36 -10.19
CA MET A 137 -13.83 0.98 -10.83
C MET A 137 -13.21 2.05 -9.93
N MET A 138 -11.96 2.42 -10.19
CA MET A 138 -11.36 3.58 -9.53
C MET A 138 -11.95 4.88 -10.08
N LYS A 139 -12.15 5.85 -9.19
CA LYS A 139 -12.47 7.24 -9.59
C LYS A 139 -11.33 7.85 -10.40
N PRO A 140 -11.62 8.83 -11.30
CA PRO A 140 -10.61 9.56 -12.04
C PRO A 140 -9.53 10.18 -11.13
N MET A 141 -8.30 10.19 -11.62
CA MET A 141 -7.13 10.73 -10.92
C MET A 141 -6.49 11.88 -11.73
N PRO A 142 -7.16 13.06 -11.84
CA PRO A 142 -6.73 14.13 -12.75
C PRO A 142 -5.35 14.71 -12.42
N ASN A 143 -4.89 14.57 -11.18
CA ASN A 143 -3.60 15.10 -10.70
C ASN A 143 -2.55 14.00 -10.51
N LEU A 144 -2.72 12.83 -11.17
CA LEU A 144 -1.84 11.68 -10.96
C LEU A 144 -0.37 12.03 -11.22
N ASP A 145 -0.05 12.64 -12.35
CA ASP A 145 1.33 12.95 -12.74
C ASP A 145 2.04 13.85 -11.73
N ALA A 146 1.37 14.91 -11.26
CA ALA A 146 1.92 15.79 -10.23
C ALA A 146 2.15 15.05 -8.90
N LEU A 147 1.26 14.13 -8.54
CA LEU A 147 1.39 13.30 -7.35
C LEU A 147 2.56 12.32 -7.47
N LEU A 148 2.74 11.70 -8.64
CA LEU A 148 3.86 10.77 -8.91
C LEU A 148 5.21 11.49 -8.84
N GLN A 149 5.31 12.69 -9.43
CA GLN A 149 6.53 13.51 -9.35
C GLN A 149 6.87 13.88 -7.91
N ARG A 150 5.86 14.31 -7.11
CA ARG A 150 6.05 14.64 -5.70
C ARG A 150 6.47 13.41 -4.87
N ALA A 151 5.83 12.28 -5.09
CA ALA A 151 6.18 11.02 -4.43
C ALA A 151 7.63 10.61 -4.73
N LYS A 152 8.04 10.65 -6.00
CA LYS A 152 9.41 10.35 -6.42
C LYS A 152 10.43 11.30 -5.78
N ALA A 153 10.14 12.60 -5.75
CA ALA A 153 11.01 13.61 -5.12
C ALA A 153 11.18 13.38 -3.60
N LYS A 154 10.23 12.71 -2.95
CA LYS A 154 10.28 12.32 -1.52
C LYS A 154 10.91 10.94 -1.30
N GLY A 155 11.41 10.27 -2.34
CA GLY A 155 12.04 8.96 -2.23
C GLY A 155 11.06 7.78 -2.12
N VAL A 156 9.81 7.96 -2.54
CA VAL A 156 8.84 6.85 -2.64
C VAL A 156 9.25 5.93 -3.78
N PHE A 157 9.25 4.63 -3.53
CA PHE A 157 9.64 3.60 -4.51
C PHE A 157 8.54 3.26 -5.50
N GLY A 158 7.31 3.18 -5.02
CA GLY A 158 6.20 2.73 -5.84
C GLY A 158 4.85 3.21 -5.34
N THR A 159 3.80 2.78 -6.02
CA THR A 159 2.43 3.22 -5.74
C THR A 159 1.49 2.05 -5.58
N LYS A 160 0.33 2.27 -4.98
CA LYS A 160 -0.76 1.32 -4.89
C LYS A 160 -2.08 1.98 -5.28
N LYS A 161 -2.94 1.23 -5.99
CA LYS A 161 -4.26 1.67 -6.42
C LYS A 161 -5.24 0.51 -6.39
N ARG A 162 -6.46 0.75 -5.86
CA ARG A 162 -7.45 -0.29 -5.55
C ARG A 162 -8.73 -0.12 -6.34
N SER A 163 -9.21 -1.22 -6.90
CA SER A 163 -10.58 -1.44 -7.40
C SER A 163 -11.17 -2.68 -6.72
N VAL A 164 -12.49 -2.91 -6.85
CA VAL A 164 -13.17 -4.01 -6.16
C VAL A 164 -14.01 -4.83 -7.12
N ILE A 165 -13.94 -6.15 -6.98
CA ILE A 165 -14.73 -7.15 -7.69
C ILE A 165 -15.70 -7.78 -6.67
N ASN A 166 -16.99 -7.58 -6.87
CA ASN A 166 -18.05 -8.11 -6.00
C ASN A 166 -18.71 -9.37 -6.56
N GLN A 167 -18.65 -9.58 -7.88
CA GLN A 167 -19.28 -10.71 -8.58
C GLN A 167 -18.36 -11.22 -9.69
N ALA A 168 -18.52 -12.46 -10.10
CA ALA A 168 -17.79 -13.10 -11.19
C ALA A 168 -18.27 -12.63 -12.58
N SER A 169 -18.22 -11.31 -12.83
CA SER A 169 -18.55 -10.74 -14.15
C SER A 169 -17.31 -10.71 -15.05
N PRO A 170 -17.27 -11.45 -16.15
CA PRO A 170 -16.12 -11.42 -17.07
C PRO A 170 -15.89 -10.03 -17.66
N SER A 171 -16.94 -9.30 -18.07
CA SER A 171 -16.83 -7.95 -18.61
C SER A 171 -16.36 -6.93 -17.56
N GLY A 172 -16.91 -7.00 -16.35
CA GLY A 172 -16.55 -6.13 -15.24
C GLY A 172 -15.10 -6.36 -14.80
N ILE A 173 -14.67 -7.62 -14.65
CA ILE A 173 -13.30 -7.96 -14.27
C ILE A 173 -12.31 -7.52 -15.35
N ALA A 174 -12.62 -7.75 -16.63
CA ALA A 174 -11.79 -7.28 -17.75
C ALA A 174 -11.64 -5.76 -17.76
N ALA A 175 -12.73 -5.01 -17.48
CA ALA A 175 -12.70 -3.55 -17.38
C ALA A 175 -11.80 -3.07 -16.24
N ILE A 176 -11.89 -3.71 -15.06
CA ILE A 176 -11.02 -3.42 -13.90
C ILE A 176 -9.55 -3.66 -14.26
N VAL A 177 -9.22 -4.82 -14.82
CA VAL A 177 -7.84 -5.16 -15.19
C VAL A 177 -7.31 -4.15 -16.18
N LYS A 178 -8.08 -3.82 -17.21
CA LYS A 178 -7.68 -2.78 -18.18
C LYS A 178 -7.39 -1.45 -17.51
N GLN A 179 -8.29 -0.92 -16.68
CA GLN A 179 -8.08 0.35 -15.97
C GLN A 179 -6.84 0.32 -15.08
N GLN A 180 -6.64 -0.78 -14.36
CA GLN A 180 -5.50 -0.97 -13.48
C GLN A 180 -4.17 -0.95 -14.26
N PHE A 181 -4.10 -1.61 -15.41
CA PHE A 181 -2.89 -1.65 -16.23
C PHE A 181 -2.67 -0.34 -16.99
N ASP A 182 -3.71 0.31 -17.51
CA ASP A 182 -3.58 1.65 -18.12
C ASP A 182 -2.93 2.64 -17.15
N VAL A 183 -3.37 2.66 -15.89
CA VAL A 183 -2.76 3.52 -14.86
C VAL A 183 -1.35 3.04 -14.47
N ALA A 184 -1.08 1.72 -14.51
CA ALA A 184 0.24 1.20 -14.22
C ALA A 184 1.29 1.66 -15.25
N GLU A 185 0.93 1.81 -16.52
CA GLU A 185 1.82 2.37 -17.57
C GLU A 185 2.25 3.80 -17.24
N HIS A 186 1.33 4.67 -16.80
CA HIS A 186 1.68 6.03 -16.35
C HIS A 186 2.64 6.03 -15.17
N ILE A 187 2.45 5.11 -14.22
CA ILE A 187 3.30 4.96 -13.05
C ILE A 187 4.70 4.48 -13.43
N LEU A 188 4.80 3.49 -14.32
CA LEU A 188 6.06 2.99 -14.87
C LEU A 188 6.80 4.09 -15.64
N ALA A 189 6.10 4.87 -16.48
CA ALA A 189 6.68 6.00 -17.20
C ALA A 189 7.23 7.08 -16.27
N ALA A 190 6.65 7.26 -15.07
CA ALA A 190 7.20 8.14 -14.04
C ALA A 190 8.42 7.53 -13.30
N GLY A 191 8.78 6.28 -13.58
CA GLY A 191 9.87 5.55 -12.95
C GLY A 191 9.55 5.08 -11.54
N LEU A 192 8.30 4.74 -11.25
CA LEU A 192 7.83 4.19 -9.99
C LEU A 192 7.27 2.78 -10.19
N MET A 193 7.35 1.93 -9.17
CA MET A 193 6.83 0.56 -9.18
C MET A 193 5.30 0.56 -8.92
N PRO A 194 4.44 0.11 -9.85
CA PRO A 194 3.02 0.00 -9.58
C PRO A 194 2.67 -1.27 -8.80
N ILE A 195 1.89 -1.14 -7.73
CA ILE A 195 1.12 -2.23 -7.13
C ILE A 195 -0.31 -2.14 -7.67
N ILE A 196 -0.73 -3.15 -8.41
CA ILE A 196 -2.04 -3.32 -9.02
C ILE A 196 -2.92 -4.09 -8.03
N GLU A 197 -4.01 -3.46 -7.52
CA GLU A 197 -4.87 -4.04 -6.47
C GLU A 197 -6.33 -4.19 -6.95
N PRO A 198 -6.65 -5.18 -7.80
CA PRO A 198 -8.02 -5.58 -8.10
C PRO A 198 -8.50 -6.54 -7.00
N GLU A 199 -9.07 -6.02 -5.92
CA GLU A 199 -9.53 -6.78 -4.77
C GLU A 199 -10.79 -7.57 -5.11
N VAL A 200 -10.75 -8.90 -5.00
CA VAL A 200 -11.96 -9.74 -4.98
C VAL A 200 -12.54 -9.70 -3.57
N SER A 201 -13.82 -9.31 -3.45
CA SER A 201 -14.51 -9.30 -2.15
C SER A 201 -14.57 -10.70 -1.55
N ILE A 202 -14.09 -10.87 -0.32
CA ILE A 202 -14.22 -12.15 0.39
C ILE A 202 -15.67 -12.54 0.69
N LYS A 203 -16.61 -11.59 0.51
CA LYS A 203 -18.06 -11.80 0.67
C LYS A 203 -18.77 -12.17 -0.64
N SER A 204 -18.04 -12.17 -1.77
CA SER A 204 -18.60 -12.62 -3.04
C SER A 204 -19.01 -14.08 -2.96
N VAL A 205 -20.22 -14.38 -3.40
CA VAL A 205 -20.75 -15.76 -3.46
C VAL A 205 -20.03 -16.60 -4.52
N ASP A 206 -19.48 -15.94 -5.55
CA ASP A 206 -18.79 -16.56 -6.69
C ASP A 206 -17.26 -16.32 -6.62
N ARG A 207 -16.73 -16.24 -5.41
CA ARG A 207 -15.34 -15.80 -5.18
C ARG A 207 -14.30 -16.63 -5.93
N ALA A 208 -14.39 -17.97 -5.85
CA ALA A 208 -13.46 -18.85 -6.54
C ALA A 208 -13.47 -18.64 -8.07
N HIS A 209 -14.66 -18.40 -8.64
CA HIS A 209 -14.82 -18.11 -10.06
C HIS A 209 -14.27 -16.72 -10.40
N SER A 210 -14.51 -15.71 -9.56
CA SER A 210 -13.93 -14.38 -9.71
C SER A 210 -12.39 -14.42 -9.70
N ASP A 211 -11.77 -15.20 -8.81
CA ASP A 211 -10.33 -15.37 -8.73
C ASP A 211 -9.74 -15.98 -10.02
N ILE A 212 -10.43 -16.97 -10.61
CA ILE A 212 -10.02 -17.59 -11.86
C ILE A 212 -10.10 -16.60 -13.03
N ILE A 213 -11.24 -15.89 -13.18
CA ILE A 213 -11.39 -14.88 -14.25
C ILE A 213 -10.33 -13.78 -14.08
N LEU A 214 -10.13 -13.30 -12.86
CA LEU A 214 -9.15 -12.26 -12.56
C LEU A 214 -7.72 -12.70 -12.93
N ARG A 215 -7.34 -13.92 -12.54
CA ARG A 215 -6.04 -14.50 -12.91
C ARG A 215 -5.83 -14.47 -14.42
N ASP A 216 -6.82 -14.95 -15.16
CA ASP A 216 -6.73 -15.11 -16.62
C ASP A 216 -6.67 -13.74 -17.32
N GLU A 217 -7.44 -12.75 -16.84
CA GLU A 217 -7.37 -11.38 -17.37
C GLU A 217 -6.05 -10.69 -17.05
N ILE A 218 -5.50 -10.88 -15.83
CA ILE A 218 -4.18 -10.35 -15.47
C ILE A 218 -3.09 -10.98 -16.33
N LEU A 219 -3.11 -12.31 -16.58
CA LEU A 219 -2.14 -12.97 -17.46
C LEU A 219 -2.13 -12.36 -18.86
N LYS A 220 -3.32 -12.12 -19.45
CA LYS A 220 -3.45 -11.46 -20.77
C LYS A 220 -2.88 -10.03 -20.74
N ALA A 221 -3.12 -9.27 -19.65
CA ALA A 221 -2.61 -7.91 -19.53
C ALA A 221 -1.08 -7.86 -19.35
N LEU A 222 -0.51 -8.84 -18.64
CA LEU A 222 0.95 -8.95 -18.44
C LEU A 222 1.72 -9.20 -19.75
N ASP A 223 1.10 -9.82 -20.75
CA ASP A 223 1.70 -10.02 -22.08
C ASP A 223 2.01 -8.68 -22.79
N ASN A 224 1.28 -7.61 -22.43
CA ASN A 224 1.48 -6.26 -22.98
C ASN A 224 2.48 -5.42 -22.19
N VAL A 225 2.91 -5.87 -21.00
CA VAL A 225 3.93 -5.16 -20.21
C VAL A 225 5.30 -5.33 -20.88
N SER A 226 5.98 -4.22 -21.16
CA SER A 226 7.32 -4.22 -21.77
C SER A 226 8.29 -5.15 -21.05
N ALA A 227 9.23 -5.73 -21.83
CA ALA A 227 10.25 -6.64 -21.31
C ALA A 227 11.11 -6.03 -20.20
N ASP A 228 11.32 -4.73 -20.25
CA ASP A 228 12.16 -3.98 -19.30
C ASP A 228 11.41 -3.59 -18.03
N HIS A 229 10.09 -3.82 -17.97
CA HIS A 229 9.26 -3.44 -16.84
C HIS A 229 8.73 -4.65 -16.08
N LYS A 230 8.49 -4.43 -14.80
CA LYS A 230 7.74 -5.34 -13.92
C LYS A 230 6.66 -4.56 -13.17
N VAL A 231 5.66 -5.29 -12.70
CA VAL A 231 4.61 -4.78 -11.81
C VAL A 231 4.54 -5.63 -10.55
N MET A 232 3.99 -5.09 -9.49
CA MET A 232 3.57 -5.85 -8.32
C MET A 232 2.06 -6.03 -8.35
N LEU A 233 1.60 -7.15 -7.83
CA LEU A 233 0.18 -7.45 -7.70
C LEU A 233 -0.18 -7.51 -6.22
N LYS A 234 -1.30 -6.90 -5.85
CA LYS A 234 -1.91 -7.05 -4.53
C LYS A 234 -3.30 -7.63 -4.70
N LEU A 235 -3.45 -8.88 -4.30
CA LEU A 235 -4.64 -9.67 -4.54
C LEU A 235 -5.28 -10.09 -3.21
N SER A 236 -6.57 -10.40 -3.24
CA SER A 236 -7.18 -11.12 -2.12
C SER A 236 -6.51 -12.47 -1.97
N ILE A 237 -6.34 -12.97 -0.74
CA ILE A 237 -5.95 -14.37 -0.56
C ILE A 237 -6.97 -15.22 -1.33
N PRO A 238 -6.61 -16.06 -2.29
CA PRO A 238 -7.58 -16.73 -3.15
C PRO A 238 -8.46 -17.71 -2.37
N ALA A 239 -9.66 -17.98 -2.91
CA ALA A 239 -10.56 -18.97 -2.32
C ALA A 239 -9.94 -20.37 -2.32
N ASP A 240 -9.30 -20.75 -3.44
CA ASP A 240 -8.59 -22.00 -3.60
C ASP A 240 -7.08 -21.73 -3.66
N ALA A 241 -6.33 -22.36 -2.77
CA ALA A 241 -4.88 -22.19 -2.72
C ALA A 241 -4.22 -22.57 -4.06
N GLY A 242 -3.19 -21.81 -4.45
CA GLY A 242 -2.47 -22.01 -5.71
C GLY A 242 -3.12 -21.37 -6.94
N THR A 243 -4.31 -20.78 -6.84
CA THR A 243 -4.99 -20.14 -7.99
C THR A 243 -4.10 -19.11 -8.69
N PHE A 244 -3.23 -18.42 -7.96
CA PHE A 244 -2.38 -17.36 -8.49
C PHE A 244 -0.92 -17.79 -8.75
N ASP A 245 -0.59 -19.08 -8.72
CA ASP A 245 0.77 -19.60 -8.95
C ASP A 245 1.35 -19.14 -10.30
N ALA A 246 0.52 -19.08 -11.35
CA ALA A 246 0.94 -18.60 -12.67
C ALA A 246 1.33 -17.11 -12.65
N LEU A 247 0.68 -16.31 -11.81
CA LEU A 247 1.01 -14.88 -11.62
C LEU A 247 2.29 -14.72 -10.78
N ILE A 248 2.45 -15.52 -9.74
CA ILE A 248 3.64 -15.51 -8.87
C ILE A 248 4.91 -15.81 -9.67
N ASN A 249 4.81 -16.76 -10.62
CA ASN A 249 5.94 -17.19 -11.45
C ASN A 249 6.08 -16.40 -12.76
N HIS A 250 5.24 -15.40 -13.01
CA HIS A 250 5.27 -14.66 -14.27
C HIS A 250 6.47 -13.69 -14.34
N PRO A 251 7.25 -13.65 -15.46
CA PRO A 251 8.48 -12.86 -15.58
C PRO A 251 8.25 -11.33 -15.46
N ARG A 252 7.03 -10.84 -15.73
CA ARG A 252 6.66 -9.42 -15.56
C ARG A 252 6.13 -9.09 -14.17
N VAL A 253 6.01 -10.06 -13.29
CA VAL A 253 5.59 -9.84 -11.90
C VAL A 253 6.82 -9.82 -11.00
N LEU A 254 6.99 -8.74 -10.25
CA LEU A 254 8.08 -8.62 -9.28
C LEU A 254 7.75 -9.37 -7.99
N ARG A 255 6.54 -9.19 -7.49
CA ARG A 255 6.04 -9.81 -6.26
C ARG A 255 4.52 -9.83 -6.26
N VAL A 256 3.94 -10.89 -5.74
CA VAL A 256 2.51 -10.95 -5.41
C VAL A 256 2.35 -10.79 -3.90
N VAL A 257 1.53 -9.82 -3.49
CA VAL A 257 1.22 -9.59 -2.09
C VAL A 257 -0.27 -9.81 -1.84
N ALA A 258 -0.64 -10.31 -0.65
CA ALA A 258 -2.00 -10.65 -0.30
C ALA A 258 -2.61 -9.59 0.63
N LEU A 259 -3.83 -9.15 0.34
CA LEU A 259 -4.64 -8.41 1.30
C LEU A 259 -5.47 -9.37 2.17
N SER A 260 -5.77 -9.00 3.42
CA SER A 260 -6.56 -9.84 4.33
C SER A 260 -8.06 -9.85 4.04
N GLY A 261 -8.57 -8.92 3.21
CA GLY A 261 -9.98 -8.84 2.79
C GLY A 261 -11.00 -8.64 3.91
N GLY A 262 -10.59 -8.78 5.17
CA GLY A 262 -11.47 -8.69 6.33
C GLY A 262 -11.37 -9.89 7.28
N TYR A 263 -10.57 -10.87 6.96
CA TYR A 263 -10.20 -11.92 7.91
C TYR A 263 -9.49 -11.32 9.13
N ALA A 264 -9.68 -11.92 10.31
CA ALA A 264 -8.84 -11.69 11.47
C ALA A 264 -7.40 -12.16 11.19
N ARG A 265 -6.41 -11.63 11.92
CA ARG A 265 -4.99 -11.94 11.66
C ARG A 265 -4.67 -13.43 11.64
N PRO A 266 -5.08 -14.24 12.65
CA PRO A 266 -4.76 -15.67 12.65
C PRO A 266 -5.32 -16.41 11.44
N GLU A 267 -6.56 -16.10 11.03
CA GLU A 267 -7.19 -16.67 9.85
C GLU A 267 -6.50 -16.24 8.56
N ALA A 268 -6.22 -14.92 8.42
CA ALA A 268 -5.50 -14.38 7.26
C ALA A 268 -4.11 -15.01 7.12
N CYS A 269 -3.38 -15.19 8.21
CA CYS A 269 -2.07 -15.83 8.22
C CYS A 269 -2.16 -17.31 7.85
N ALA A 270 -3.15 -18.04 8.38
CA ALA A 270 -3.35 -19.46 8.06
C ALA A 270 -3.70 -19.66 6.57
N GLU A 271 -4.56 -18.82 6.01
CA GLU A 271 -4.92 -18.89 4.59
C GLU A 271 -3.76 -18.46 3.68
N LEU A 272 -3.00 -17.41 4.06
CA LEU A 272 -1.83 -16.97 3.30
C LEU A 272 -0.76 -18.07 3.23
N ALA A 273 -0.48 -18.74 4.34
CA ALA A 273 0.54 -19.80 4.41
C ALA A 273 0.30 -20.99 3.46
N LYS A 274 -0.93 -21.16 2.95
CA LYS A 274 -1.26 -22.16 1.91
C LYS A 274 -0.83 -21.71 0.50
N ASN A 275 -0.47 -20.44 0.30
CA ASN A 275 -0.17 -19.85 -0.99
C ASN A 275 1.31 -19.48 -1.10
N LYS A 276 2.14 -20.47 -1.42
CA LYS A 276 3.60 -20.30 -1.51
C LYS A 276 4.00 -19.19 -2.49
N GLY A 277 4.94 -18.36 -2.07
CA GLY A 277 5.44 -17.24 -2.88
C GLY A 277 4.61 -15.96 -2.79
N MET A 278 3.43 -15.98 -2.17
CA MET A 278 2.73 -14.77 -1.77
C MET A 278 3.22 -14.30 -0.40
N ILE A 279 3.37 -13.00 -0.22
CA ILE A 279 3.64 -12.39 1.09
C ILE A 279 2.45 -11.51 1.51
N ALA A 280 2.33 -11.20 2.79
CA ALA A 280 1.24 -10.34 3.27
C ALA A 280 1.40 -8.87 2.83
N SER A 281 0.26 -8.20 2.63
CA SER A 281 0.13 -6.75 2.68
C SER A 281 -1.14 -6.40 3.46
N PHE A 282 -1.07 -6.63 4.76
CA PHE A 282 -2.21 -6.50 5.66
C PHE A 282 -2.34 -5.09 6.25
N SER A 283 -3.58 -4.65 6.43
CA SER A 283 -3.94 -3.42 7.11
C SER A 283 -4.57 -3.73 8.46
N ARG A 284 -5.84 -4.10 8.50
CA ARG A 284 -6.56 -4.38 9.76
C ARG A 284 -5.89 -5.47 10.58
N ALA A 285 -5.48 -6.55 9.96
CA ALA A 285 -4.81 -7.66 10.65
C ALA A 285 -3.49 -7.26 11.32
N LEU A 286 -2.77 -6.25 10.80
CA LEU A 286 -1.59 -5.69 11.46
C LEU A 286 -1.95 -4.84 12.69
N LEU A 287 -3.11 -4.14 12.65
CA LEU A 287 -3.48 -3.12 13.62
C LEU A 287 -4.42 -3.62 14.73
N GLU A 288 -4.96 -4.84 14.62
CA GLU A 288 -6.12 -5.27 15.41
C GLU A 288 -5.92 -5.26 16.92
N ASP A 289 -4.68 -5.46 17.39
CA ASP A 289 -4.36 -5.44 18.84
C ASP A 289 -3.82 -4.11 19.35
N LEU A 290 -3.54 -3.15 18.45
CA LEU A 290 -3.00 -1.86 18.84
C LEU A 290 -4.08 -0.96 19.44
N ARG A 291 -3.75 -0.27 20.55
CA ARG A 291 -4.66 0.66 21.22
C ARG A 291 -3.95 1.98 21.55
N HIS A 292 -4.72 3.05 21.46
CA HIS A 292 -4.24 4.40 21.74
C HIS A 292 -3.70 4.54 23.16
N GLN A 293 -4.36 3.90 24.14
CA GLN A 293 -4.06 4.00 25.57
C GLN A 293 -2.83 3.22 26.02
N MET A 294 -2.28 2.33 25.18
CA MET A 294 -1.09 1.53 25.51
C MET A 294 0.12 2.41 25.82
N THR A 295 0.95 2.00 26.75
CA THR A 295 2.30 2.56 26.92
C THR A 295 3.14 2.33 25.68
N ALA A 296 4.32 2.89 25.59
CA ALA A 296 5.22 2.66 24.44
C ALA A 296 5.67 1.20 24.38
N GLU A 297 5.96 0.60 25.52
CA GLU A 297 6.39 -0.78 25.67
C GLU A 297 5.28 -1.78 25.32
N GLU A 298 4.06 -1.57 25.82
CA GLU A 298 2.89 -2.39 25.49
C GLU A 298 2.56 -2.33 24.01
N PHE A 299 2.62 -1.13 23.43
CA PHE A 299 2.36 -0.92 22.01
C PHE A 299 3.38 -1.63 21.12
N ASP A 300 4.67 -1.47 21.44
CA ASP A 300 5.74 -2.12 20.67
C ASP A 300 5.68 -3.65 20.81
N ALA A 301 5.39 -4.17 22.01
CA ALA A 301 5.22 -5.61 22.20
C ALA A 301 4.04 -6.19 21.40
N ALA A 302 2.89 -5.51 21.38
CA ALA A 302 1.74 -5.93 20.59
C ALA A 302 2.03 -5.85 19.09
N LEU A 303 2.69 -4.78 18.63
CA LEU A 303 3.10 -4.62 17.24
C LEU A 303 4.14 -5.69 16.83
N ALA A 304 5.13 -5.97 17.67
CA ALA A 304 6.14 -7.01 17.43
C ALA A 304 5.47 -8.38 17.25
N SER A 305 4.53 -8.75 18.13
CA SER A 305 3.78 -10.01 18.03
C SER A 305 3.02 -10.11 16.70
N ALA A 306 2.34 -9.04 16.27
CA ALA A 306 1.63 -8.99 15.00
C ALA A 306 2.60 -9.11 13.80
N ILE A 307 3.74 -8.41 13.86
CA ILE A 307 4.78 -8.48 12.82
C ILE A 307 5.33 -9.89 12.70
N ASP A 308 5.60 -10.57 13.83
CA ASP A 308 6.17 -11.91 13.85
C ASP A 308 5.22 -12.95 13.23
N GLU A 309 3.94 -12.88 13.58
CA GLU A 309 2.91 -13.77 13.02
C GLU A 309 2.75 -13.57 11.50
N ILE A 310 2.65 -12.31 11.04
CA ILE A 310 2.50 -11.99 9.62
C ILE A 310 3.76 -12.34 8.83
N HIS A 311 4.94 -12.11 9.41
CA HIS A 311 6.22 -12.48 8.80
C HIS A 311 6.32 -14.00 8.62
N ALA A 312 5.99 -14.78 9.66
CA ALA A 312 6.00 -16.24 9.57
C ALA A 312 5.08 -16.76 8.47
N ALA A 313 3.87 -16.20 8.33
CA ALA A 313 2.94 -16.56 7.26
C ALA A 313 3.42 -16.16 5.85
N SER A 314 4.32 -15.18 5.76
CA SER A 314 4.90 -14.68 4.49
C SER A 314 6.20 -15.40 4.10
N ALA A 315 6.71 -16.30 4.91
CA ALA A 315 7.97 -17.01 4.68
C ALA A 315 7.78 -18.44 4.10
N THR A 316 6.61 -18.71 3.48
CA THR A 316 6.21 -20.05 2.97
C THR A 316 6.55 -20.26 1.49
#